data_0021b3d4ba717daa94076a3a9a47e387
#
_entry.id   0021b3d4ba717daa94076a3a9a47e387
#
_cell.length_a   1.000
_cell.length_b   1.000
_cell.length_c   1.000
_cell.angle_alpha   90.00
_cell.angle_beta   90.00
_cell.angle_gamma   90.00
#
_symmetry.space_group_name_H-M   'P 1'
#
loop_
_entity.id
_entity.type
_entity.pdbx_description
1 polymer ?
#
loop_
_entity_poly.entity_id
_entity_poly.type
_entity_poly.pdbx_seq_one_letter_code
_entity_poly.pdbx_strand_id
1 'polypeptide(L)'
;MRISYSRFARYQTCPQQYKLQYVDRIAVPTPAALHFGASVHEALNFMYDPRHLRRPDLEQVIEAFVRAWRAREEEVAGQDRQPYFEDGVQMLRRHYEGHAVPEEGRATAATEQFFTIPFGDGHTLTGRIDRVDVLPDKRLEIIDYKTSRRMPPQKDVENDAQLAIYRMAADRLYPGREVTTTLLYLLHDYEMQLTQSEEFLAAKQEEIQDVIVRIELEDFDVNPGRHCDWCMYRAHCPLFRAPAVPDDLDVDIAALLREYAELEREEKSAADRRAELRSSIEDYLDRCQTERVEGGGYVAERRSYKRVTTWDAERLRGILEPLGLWDDVTQVSSASVRRLMRSPEIPRNQKRCIEAAAEYAETKQLRVKPVADNEDIEEKGE
;
A
#
# COMPACT_ATOMS: atom_id res chain seq x y z
N MET A 1 -13.17 8.63 -28.26
CA MET A 1 -13.66 8.58 -26.86
C MET A 1 -12.97 9.60 -25.96
N ARG A 2 -13.44 9.74 -24.69
CA ARG A 2 -12.72 10.51 -23.65
C ARG A 2 -12.00 9.56 -22.70
N ILE A 3 -10.72 9.73 -22.52
CA ILE A 3 -9.89 8.94 -21.60
C ILE A 3 -9.25 9.86 -20.55
N SER A 4 -9.16 9.41 -19.31
CA SER A 4 -8.41 10.07 -18.22
C SER A 4 -7.43 9.09 -17.63
N TYR A 5 -6.46 9.58 -16.84
CA TYR A 5 -5.55 8.69 -16.11
C TYR A 5 -6.30 7.63 -15.31
N SER A 6 -7.32 8.02 -14.54
CA SER A 6 -8.09 7.05 -13.73
C SER A 6 -8.80 5.99 -14.57
N ARG A 7 -9.28 6.33 -15.78
CA ARG A 7 -9.84 5.35 -16.70
C ARG A 7 -8.79 4.42 -17.28
N PHE A 8 -7.65 4.99 -17.72
CA PHE A 8 -6.51 4.24 -18.20
C PHE A 8 -5.98 3.26 -17.14
N ALA A 9 -5.66 3.75 -15.95
CA ALA A 9 -5.14 2.93 -14.84
C ALA A 9 -6.13 1.84 -14.41
N ARG A 10 -7.45 2.13 -14.45
CA ARG A 10 -8.48 1.15 -14.13
C ARG A 10 -8.50 0.01 -15.15
N TYR A 11 -8.41 0.34 -16.44
CA TYR A 11 -8.36 -0.66 -17.49
C TYR A 11 -7.08 -1.50 -17.41
N GLN A 12 -5.94 -0.87 -17.20
CA GLN A 12 -4.65 -1.55 -17.00
C GLN A 12 -4.69 -2.52 -15.79
N THR A 13 -5.35 -2.12 -14.71
CA THR A 13 -5.52 -2.99 -13.54
C THR A 13 -6.40 -4.20 -13.87
N CYS A 14 -7.58 -3.97 -14.41
CA CYS A 14 -8.51 -5.02 -14.81
C CYS A 14 -9.56 -4.49 -15.79
N PRO A 15 -9.56 -4.92 -17.06
CA PRO A 15 -10.54 -4.52 -18.06
C PRO A 15 -11.99 -4.75 -17.60
N GLN A 16 -12.27 -5.87 -16.93
CA GLN A 16 -13.59 -6.15 -16.37
C GLN A 16 -14.00 -5.13 -15.29
N GLN A 17 -13.06 -4.68 -14.46
CA GLN A 17 -13.33 -3.63 -13.46
C GLN A 17 -13.66 -2.29 -14.14
N TYR A 18 -12.95 -1.97 -15.23
CA TYR A 18 -13.27 -0.81 -16.07
C TYR A 18 -14.68 -0.90 -16.62
N LYS A 19 -15.06 -2.06 -17.18
CA LYS A 19 -16.41 -2.30 -17.72
C LYS A 19 -17.48 -2.05 -16.66
N LEU A 20 -17.37 -2.71 -15.50
CA LEU A 20 -18.34 -2.58 -14.42
C LEU A 20 -18.49 -1.13 -13.95
N GLN A 21 -17.40 -0.36 -13.92
CA GLN A 21 -17.40 1.03 -13.45
C GLN A 21 -17.90 2.02 -14.51
N TYR A 22 -17.40 1.95 -15.73
CA TYR A 22 -17.57 3.02 -16.73
C TYR A 22 -18.53 2.69 -17.86
N VAL A 23 -18.75 1.41 -18.17
CA VAL A 23 -19.70 0.94 -19.20
C VAL A 23 -21.01 0.58 -18.52
N ASP A 24 -20.98 -0.37 -17.60
CA ASP A 24 -22.18 -0.86 -16.89
C ASP A 24 -22.64 0.10 -15.77
N ARG A 25 -21.76 1.00 -15.31
CA ARG A 25 -22.02 2.05 -14.32
C ARG A 25 -22.60 1.51 -13.01
N ILE A 26 -22.07 0.38 -12.54
CA ILE A 26 -22.52 -0.23 -11.30
C ILE A 26 -22.11 0.67 -10.14
N ALA A 27 -23.08 1.12 -9.36
CA ALA A 27 -22.84 1.91 -8.18
C ALA A 27 -22.32 1.03 -7.05
N VAL A 28 -21.20 1.41 -6.44
CA VAL A 28 -20.61 0.76 -5.27
C VAL A 28 -20.24 1.84 -4.26
N PRO A 29 -20.24 1.51 -2.94
CA PRO A 29 -19.83 2.46 -1.92
C PRO A 29 -18.42 2.98 -2.15
N THR A 30 -18.22 4.28 -1.95
CA THR A 30 -16.89 4.90 -2.07
C THR A 30 -15.99 4.44 -0.91
N PRO A 31 -14.78 3.91 -1.16
CA PRO A 31 -13.85 3.58 -0.10
C PRO A 31 -13.43 4.81 0.71
N ALA A 32 -13.30 4.65 2.04
CA ALA A 32 -12.88 5.73 2.94
C ALA A 32 -11.55 6.39 2.52
N ALA A 33 -10.62 5.61 1.97
CA ALA A 33 -9.35 6.13 1.46
C ALA A 33 -9.52 7.11 0.28
N LEU A 34 -10.48 6.88 -0.63
CA LEU A 34 -10.75 7.81 -1.74
C LEU A 34 -11.44 9.08 -1.25
N HIS A 35 -12.39 8.96 -0.32
CA HIS A 35 -13.01 10.10 0.33
C HIS A 35 -11.98 10.95 1.08
N PHE A 36 -11.10 10.30 1.83
CA PHE A 36 -9.98 10.95 2.54
C PHE A 36 -9.09 11.74 1.57
N GLY A 37 -8.59 11.09 0.52
CA GLY A 37 -7.76 11.76 -0.48
C GLY A 37 -8.44 12.99 -1.07
N ALA A 38 -9.70 12.86 -1.51
CA ALA A 38 -10.47 13.96 -2.09
C ALA A 38 -10.63 15.14 -1.10
N SER A 39 -10.84 14.87 0.19
CA SER A 39 -10.99 15.92 1.21
C SER A 39 -9.69 16.67 1.48
N VAL A 40 -8.55 15.98 1.46
CA VAL A 40 -7.22 16.59 1.59
C VAL A 40 -6.91 17.47 0.37
N HIS A 41 -7.16 16.96 -0.86
CA HIS A 41 -6.97 17.75 -2.09
C HIS A 41 -7.82 19.03 -2.10
N GLU A 42 -9.06 18.97 -1.62
CA GLU A 42 -9.93 20.14 -1.55
C GLU A 42 -9.40 21.19 -0.57
N ALA A 43 -8.83 20.77 0.58
CA ALA A 43 -8.18 21.67 1.52
C ALA A 43 -6.91 22.32 0.93
N LEU A 44 -6.10 21.54 0.19
CA LEU A 44 -4.91 22.07 -0.48
C LEU A 44 -5.26 23.00 -1.65
N ASN A 45 -6.31 22.65 -2.42
CA ASN A 45 -6.86 23.55 -3.43
C ASN A 45 -7.27 24.88 -2.81
N PHE A 46 -7.97 24.88 -1.67
CA PHE A 46 -8.31 26.09 -0.94
C PHE A 46 -7.05 26.85 -0.49
N MET A 47 -6.05 26.16 0.06
CA MET A 47 -4.82 26.79 0.56
C MET A 47 -4.01 27.53 -0.52
N TYR A 48 -3.96 26.96 -1.73
CA TYR A 48 -3.15 27.44 -2.83
C TYR A 48 -3.95 28.18 -3.93
N ASP A 49 -5.25 28.41 -3.74
CA ASP A 49 -6.08 29.11 -4.73
C ASP A 49 -5.49 30.50 -5.03
N PRO A 50 -5.05 30.77 -6.28
CA PRO A 50 -4.42 32.05 -6.63
C PRO A 50 -5.37 33.26 -6.54
N ARG A 51 -6.67 33.04 -6.36
CA ARG A 51 -7.67 34.09 -6.15
C ARG A 51 -7.61 34.69 -4.73
N HIS A 52 -6.96 34.02 -3.79
CA HIS A 52 -6.77 34.53 -2.46
C HIS A 52 -5.78 35.76 -2.48
N LEU A 53 -6.22 36.90 -1.97
CA LEU A 53 -5.36 38.10 -1.81
C LEU A 53 -4.27 37.87 -0.74
N ARG A 54 -4.54 37.01 0.22
CA ARG A 54 -3.62 36.56 1.26
C ARG A 54 -3.77 35.07 1.42
N ARG A 55 -2.67 34.37 1.65
CA ARG A 55 -2.67 32.94 1.96
C ARG A 55 -3.59 32.69 3.16
N PRO A 56 -4.52 31.71 3.06
CA PRO A 56 -5.33 31.29 4.20
C PRO A 56 -4.45 30.84 5.37
N ASP A 57 -4.88 31.08 6.59
CA ASP A 57 -4.21 30.55 7.77
C ASP A 57 -4.50 29.06 7.98
N LEU A 58 -3.77 28.43 8.89
CA LEU A 58 -3.90 26.97 9.14
C LEU A 58 -5.31 26.58 9.57
N GLU A 59 -5.96 27.41 10.39
CA GLU A 59 -7.32 27.12 10.88
C GLU A 59 -8.32 27.07 9.72
N GLN A 60 -8.24 28.03 8.80
CA GLN A 60 -9.07 28.10 7.60
C GLN A 60 -8.84 26.86 6.67
N VAL A 61 -7.58 26.40 6.54
CA VAL A 61 -7.25 25.21 5.76
C VAL A 61 -7.84 23.96 6.41
N ILE A 62 -7.73 23.82 7.73
CA ILE A 62 -8.33 22.68 8.46
C ILE A 62 -9.86 22.75 8.39
N GLU A 63 -10.47 23.93 8.48
CA GLU A 63 -11.92 24.06 8.28
C GLU A 63 -12.37 23.65 6.88
N ALA A 64 -11.59 23.97 5.84
CA ALA A 64 -11.87 23.52 4.48
C ALA A 64 -11.84 21.99 4.39
N PHE A 65 -10.85 21.33 5.00
CA PHE A 65 -10.79 19.88 5.12
C PHE A 65 -12.01 19.29 5.84
N VAL A 66 -12.37 19.86 6.99
CA VAL A 66 -13.53 19.38 7.77
C VAL A 66 -14.83 19.52 6.98
N ARG A 67 -15.01 20.60 6.24
CA ARG A 67 -16.20 20.79 5.38
C ARG A 67 -16.24 19.74 4.26
N ALA A 68 -15.11 19.51 3.57
CA ALA A 68 -15.01 18.53 2.50
C ALA A 68 -15.23 17.10 3.01
N TRP A 69 -14.70 16.80 4.19
CA TRP A 69 -14.87 15.52 4.88
C TRP A 69 -16.34 15.25 5.21
N ARG A 70 -17.01 16.22 5.82
CA ARG A 70 -18.42 16.09 6.23
C ARG A 70 -19.39 16.04 5.04
N ALA A 71 -19.10 16.77 3.97
CA ALA A 71 -19.97 16.84 2.79
C ALA A 71 -20.20 15.47 2.11
N ARG A 72 -19.30 14.50 2.33
CA ARG A 72 -19.35 13.15 1.72
C ARG A 72 -19.44 12.04 2.77
N GLU A 73 -19.75 12.38 4.01
CA GLU A 73 -19.73 11.44 5.14
C GLU A 73 -20.73 10.30 4.98
N GLU A 74 -21.89 10.57 4.38
CA GLU A 74 -22.94 9.59 4.15
C GLU A 74 -22.59 8.58 3.05
N GLU A 75 -21.69 8.93 2.14
CA GLU A 75 -21.27 8.06 1.03
C GLU A 75 -20.32 6.93 1.48
N VAL A 76 -19.76 7.03 2.68
CA VAL A 76 -18.74 6.12 3.22
C VAL A 76 -19.35 5.27 4.34
N ALA A 77 -20.20 4.31 3.98
CA ALA A 77 -20.88 3.46 4.95
C ALA A 77 -19.93 2.42 5.59
N GLY A 78 -19.97 2.33 6.94
CA GLY A 78 -19.51 1.15 7.69
C GLY A 78 -18.01 0.98 7.92
N GLN A 79 -17.14 1.95 7.56
CA GLN A 79 -15.69 1.88 7.76
C GLN A 79 -15.26 2.76 8.94
N ASP A 80 -14.23 2.34 9.67
CA ASP A 80 -13.60 3.19 10.68
C ASP A 80 -12.90 4.37 9.99
N ARG A 81 -13.44 5.57 10.21
CA ARG A 81 -13.04 6.82 9.55
C ARG A 81 -12.15 7.70 10.41
N GLN A 82 -12.16 7.48 11.72
CA GLN A 82 -11.45 8.32 12.66
C GLN A 82 -9.94 8.42 12.39
N PRO A 83 -9.21 7.32 12.10
CA PRO A 83 -7.78 7.40 11.79
C PRO A 83 -7.47 8.23 10.54
N TYR A 84 -8.35 8.18 9.53
CA TYR A 84 -8.19 8.99 8.31
C TYR A 84 -8.39 10.48 8.58
N PHE A 85 -9.34 10.84 9.43
CA PHE A 85 -9.56 12.23 9.79
C PHE A 85 -8.37 12.82 10.54
N GLU A 86 -7.85 12.09 11.53
CA GLU A 86 -6.68 12.50 12.31
C GLU A 86 -5.43 12.63 11.43
N ASP A 87 -5.17 11.64 10.56
CA ASP A 87 -4.08 11.69 9.58
C ASP A 87 -4.20 12.93 8.69
N GLY A 88 -5.41 13.26 8.21
CA GLY A 88 -5.65 14.42 7.35
C GLY A 88 -5.30 15.73 8.01
N VAL A 89 -5.74 15.93 9.26
CA VAL A 89 -5.40 17.12 10.05
C VAL A 89 -3.89 17.22 10.25
N GLN A 90 -3.22 16.10 10.57
CA GLN A 90 -1.77 16.09 10.79
C GLN A 90 -0.99 16.34 9.49
N MET A 91 -1.40 15.76 8.36
CA MET A 91 -0.79 16.01 7.04
C MET A 91 -0.85 17.48 6.66
N LEU A 92 -2.05 18.07 6.75
CA LEU A 92 -2.28 19.47 6.39
C LEU A 92 -1.50 20.42 7.30
N ARG A 93 -1.44 20.14 8.60
CA ARG A 93 -0.64 20.92 9.55
C ARG A 93 0.84 20.87 9.19
N ARG A 94 1.41 19.68 9.00
CA ARG A 94 2.82 19.50 8.63
C ARG A 94 3.14 20.21 7.32
N HIS A 95 2.31 20.00 6.30
CA HIS A 95 2.48 20.63 5.01
C HIS A 95 2.40 22.18 5.11
N TYR A 96 1.44 22.69 5.89
CA TYR A 96 1.30 24.13 6.11
C TYR A 96 2.53 24.73 6.79
N GLU A 97 3.05 24.10 7.84
CA GLU A 97 4.21 24.53 8.61
C GLU A 97 5.51 24.44 7.78
N GLY A 98 5.71 23.36 7.03
CA GLY A 98 6.86 23.17 6.13
C GLY A 98 6.92 24.19 5.00
N HIS A 99 5.75 24.72 4.59
CA HIS A 99 5.62 25.71 3.51
C HIS A 99 5.14 27.06 4.04
N ALA A 100 5.41 27.39 5.31
CA ALA A 100 4.95 28.61 5.95
C ALA A 100 5.49 29.87 5.26
N VAL A 101 6.72 29.82 4.75
CA VAL A 101 7.34 30.89 3.98
C VAL A 101 7.33 30.48 2.51
N PRO A 102 6.57 31.17 1.64
CA PRO A 102 6.63 30.93 0.21
C PRO A 102 8.06 31.16 -0.32
N GLU A 103 8.52 30.29 -1.21
CA GLU A 103 9.77 30.46 -1.91
C GLU A 103 9.71 31.77 -2.73
N GLU A 104 10.74 32.64 -2.61
CA GLU A 104 10.77 33.93 -3.31
C GLU A 104 10.75 33.71 -4.84
N GLY A 105 9.82 34.34 -5.51
CA GLY A 105 9.64 34.24 -6.95
C GLY A 105 8.85 33.03 -7.42
N ARG A 106 8.42 32.11 -6.51
CA ARG A 106 7.48 31.04 -6.80
C ARG A 106 6.05 31.54 -6.64
N ALA A 107 5.18 31.22 -7.60
CA ALA A 107 3.78 31.60 -7.54
C ALA A 107 2.88 30.47 -8.09
N THR A 108 1.80 30.16 -7.40
CA THR A 108 0.77 29.25 -7.91
C THR A 108 -0.01 29.93 -9.03
N ALA A 109 0.06 29.35 -10.23
CA ALA A 109 -0.65 29.82 -11.41
C ALA A 109 -2.09 29.29 -11.48
N ALA A 110 -2.29 28.01 -11.06
CA ALA A 110 -3.59 27.37 -11.06
C ALA A 110 -3.64 26.24 -10.03
N THR A 111 -4.84 25.95 -9.54
CA THR A 111 -5.18 24.78 -8.74
C THR A 111 -6.38 24.08 -9.36
N GLU A 112 -6.46 22.73 -9.21
CA GLU A 112 -7.55 21.91 -9.72
C GLU A 112 -7.86 22.21 -11.20
N GLN A 113 -6.78 22.42 -11.98
CA GLN A 113 -6.91 22.85 -13.38
C GLN A 113 -7.42 21.71 -14.25
N PHE A 114 -8.67 21.81 -14.67
CA PHE A 114 -9.25 20.87 -15.63
C PHE A 114 -8.65 21.09 -17.03
N PHE A 115 -8.35 19.98 -17.72
CA PHE A 115 -7.91 20.01 -19.10
C PHE A 115 -8.67 19.00 -19.97
N THR A 116 -8.78 19.35 -21.23
CA THR A 116 -9.22 18.48 -22.32
C THR A 116 -8.35 18.79 -23.53
N ILE A 117 -7.55 17.83 -23.95
CA ILE A 117 -6.65 17.98 -25.10
C ILE A 117 -6.95 16.93 -26.17
N PRO A 118 -6.80 17.21 -27.46
CA PRO A 118 -6.88 16.23 -28.52
C PRO A 118 -5.85 15.11 -28.30
N PHE A 119 -6.25 13.87 -28.62
CA PHE A 119 -5.40 12.71 -28.50
C PHE A 119 -5.72 11.69 -29.60
N GLY A 120 -4.69 11.31 -30.37
CA GLY A 120 -4.87 10.38 -31.50
C GLY A 120 -5.99 10.79 -32.45
N ASP A 121 -6.61 9.80 -33.09
CA ASP A 121 -7.65 10.00 -34.10
C ASP A 121 -9.05 10.14 -33.49
N GLY A 122 -9.41 11.38 -33.13
CA GLY A 122 -10.75 11.70 -32.64
C GLY A 122 -11.01 11.39 -31.18
N HIS A 123 -9.98 11.10 -30.40
CA HIS A 123 -10.06 10.92 -28.95
C HIS A 123 -9.66 12.19 -28.21
N THR A 124 -9.88 12.22 -26.89
CA THR A 124 -9.44 13.32 -26.03
C THR A 124 -8.89 12.78 -24.72
N LEU A 125 -7.74 13.31 -24.29
CA LEU A 125 -7.27 13.16 -22.91
C LEU A 125 -7.92 14.23 -22.04
N THR A 126 -8.44 13.80 -20.90
CA THR A 126 -9.03 14.69 -19.91
C THR A 126 -8.44 14.41 -18.55
N GLY A 127 -8.36 15.44 -17.74
CA GLY A 127 -7.89 15.30 -16.37
C GLY A 127 -7.98 16.58 -15.60
N ARG A 128 -7.46 16.52 -14.39
CA ARG A 128 -7.38 17.65 -13.48
C ARG A 128 -6.00 17.64 -12.86
N ILE A 129 -5.29 18.73 -12.99
CA ILE A 129 -3.98 18.96 -12.38
C ILE A 129 -4.23 19.59 -11.02
N ASP A 130 -3.69 19.01 -9.95
CA ASP A 130 -3.94 19.51 -8.61
C ASP A 130 -3.38 20.91 -8.41
N ARG A 131 -2.12 21.16 -8.83
CA ARG A 131 -1.50 22.47 -8.74
C ARG A 131 -0.47 22.70 -9.84
N VAL A 132 -0.42 23.92 -10.35
CA VAL A 132 0.59 24.41 -11.30
C VAL A 132 1.27 25.63 -10.68
N ASP A 133 2.57 25.55 -10.48
CA ASP A 133 3.41 26.66 -10.01
C ASP A 133 4.28 27.20 -11.13
N VAL A 134 4.54 28.50 -11.07
CA VAL A 134 5.61 29.17 -11.82
C VAL A 134 6.80 29.31 -10.90
N LEU A 135 7.92 28.72 -11.28
CA LEU A 135 9.17 28.77 -10.54
C LEU A 135 9.91 30.11 -10.77
N PRO A 136 10.90 30.48 -9.93
CA PRO A 136 11.67 31.71 -10.09
C PRO A 136 12.35 31.86 -11.45
N ASP A 137 12.79 30.76 -12.06
CA ASP A 137 13.41 30.67 -13.36
C ASP A 137 12.42 30.63 -14.55
N LYS A 138 11.13 30.84 -14.28
CA LYS A 138 10.03 30.82 -15.24
C LYS A 138 9.63 29.43 -15.76
N ARG A 139 10.23 28.35 -15.32
CA ARG A 139 9.73 27.01 -15.57
C ARG A 139 8.38 26.79 -14.87
N LEU A 140 7.64 25.79 -15.33
CA LEU A 140 6.42 25.36 -14.66
C LEU A 140 6.68 24.07 -13.87
N GLU A 141 6.09 23.99 -12.71
CA GLU A 141 6.03 22.77 -11.94
C GLU A 141 4.57 22.33 -11.79
N ILE A 142 4.30 21.09 -12.22
CA ILE A 142 3.02 20.43 -12.00
C ILE A 142 3.14 19.56 -10.78
N ILE A 143 2.31 19.78 -9.80
CA ILE A 143 2.32 19.05 -8.54
C ILE A 143 1.05 18.22 -8.42
N ASP A 144 1.23 16.93 -8.13
CA ASP A 144 0.15 16.00 -7.81
C ASP A 144 0.32 15.50 -6.37
N TYR A 145 -0.71 15.64 -5.57
CA TYR A 145 -0.68 15.29 -4.17
C TYR A 145 -1.01 13.81 -3.95
N LYS A 146 -0.19 13.13 -3.16
CA LYS A 146 -0.39 11.74 -2.78
C LYS A 146 -0.62 11.61 -1.27
N THR A 147 -1.78 11.08 -0.92
CA THR A 147 -2.17 10.80 0.49
C THR A 147 -1.90 9.36 0.92
N SER A 148 -1.29 8.55 0.04
CA SER A 148 -1.01 7.14 0.30
C SER A 148 0.06 6.97 1.39
N ARG A 149 -0.14 5.97 2.26
CA ARG A 149 0.85 5.60 3.29
C ARG A 149 2.09 4.89 2.72
N ARG A 150 1.98 4.31 1.52
CA ARG A 150 3.09 3.64 0.84
C ARG A 150 3.64 4.55 -0.24
N MET A 151 4.95 4.70 -0.23
CA MET A 151 5.70 5.29 -1.33
C MET A 151 6.08 4.17 -2.30
N PRO A 152 5.83 4.33 -3.60
CA PRO A 152 6.31 3.39 -4.60
C PRO A 152 7.84 3.50 -4.73
N PRO A 153 8.51 2.44 -5.23
CA PRO A 153 9.90 2.53 -5.64
C PRO A 153 10.10 3.62 -6.69
N GLN A 154 11.27 4.26 -6.70
CA GLN A 154 11.62 5.33 -7.66
C GLN A 154 11.32 4.96 -9.12
N LYS A 155 11.69 3.74 -9.53
CA LYS A 155 11.44 3.22 -10.88
C LYS A 155 9.96 3.19 -11.28
N ASP A 156 9.05 3.00 -10.33
CA ASP A 156 7.61 2.97 -10.59
C ASP A 156 7.09 4.38 -10.82
N VAL A 157 7.67 5.37 -10.12
CA VAL A 157 7.36 6.79 -10.33
C VAL A 157 7.90 7.28 -11.66
N GLU A 158 9.08 6.85 -12.07
CA GLU A 158 9.66 7.16 -13.39
C GLU A 158 8.78 6.67 -14.54
N ASN A 159 7.99 5.61 -14.30
CA ASN A 159 7.05 5.04 -15.27
C ASN A 159 5.60 5.51 -15.06
N ASP A 160 5.36 6.52 -14.24
CA ASP A 160 4.00 6.96 -13.89
C ASP A 160 3.29 7.59 -15.09
N ALA A 161 2.20 6.94 -15.53
CA ALA A 161 1.40 7.42 -16.65
C ALA A 161 0.59 8.68 -16.34
N GLN A 162 0.30 8.96 -15.06
CA GLN A 162 -0.40 10.19 -14.65
C GLN A 162 0.46 11.41 -14.95
N LEU A 163 1.73 11.35 -14.55
CA LEU A 163 2.68 12.42 -14.81
C LEU A 163 2.94 12.61 -16.30
N ALA A 164 2.97 11.52 -17.08
CA ALA A 164 3.06 11.62 -18.54
C ALA A 164 1.86 12.34 -19.15
N ILE A 165 0.65 12.00 -18.72
CA ILE A 165 -0.59 12.66 -19.16
C ILE A 165 -0.58 14.15 -18.77
N TYR A 166 -0.12 14.48 -17.57
CA TYR A 166 0.00 15.88 -17.12
C TYR A 166 1.03 16.65 -17.93
N ARG A 167 2.17 16.05 -18.26
CA ARG A 167 3.17 16.66 -19.12
C ARG A 167 2.62 16.94 -20.52
N MET A 168 1.93 15.96 -21.14
CA MET A 168 1.27 16.16 -22.44
C MET A 168 0.22 17.29 -22.40
N ALA A 169 -0.52 17.38 -21.30
CA ALA A 169 -1.48 18.46 -21.09
C ALA A 169 -0.78 19.81 -20.96
N ALA A 170 0.29 19.90 -20.19
CA ALA A 170 1.04 21.13 -19.99
C ALA A 170 1.67 21.64 -21.28
N ASP A 171 2.23 20.78 -22.12
CA ASP A 171 2.81 21.15 -23.42
C ASP A 171 1.78 21.83 -24.36
N ARG A 172 0.49 21.47 -24.19
CA ARG A 172 -0.62 22.06 -24.94
C ARG A 172 -1.17 23.33 -24.29
N LEU A 173 -1.26 23.35 -22.95
CA LEU A 173 -1.80 24.49 -22.20
C LEU A 173 -0.80 25.65 -22.11
N TYR A 174 0.50 25.33 -22.08
CA TYR A 174 1.58 26.27 -21.83
C TYR A 174 2.70 26.11 -22.88
N PRO A 175 2.42 26.33 -24.17
CA PRO A 175 3.37 26.08 -25.24
C PRO A 175 4.68 26.84 -25.05
N GLY A 176 5.80 26.15 -25.25
CA GLY A 176 7.14 26.70 -25.13
C GLY A 176 7.64 26.91 -23.69
N ARG A 177 6.91 26.44 -22.69
CA ARG A 177 7.39 26.43 -21.30
C ARG A 177 8.07 25.12 -20.98
N GLU A 178 9.17 25.19 -20.27
CA GLU A 178 9.77 24.02 -19.66
C GLU A 178 8.93 23.56 -18.47
N VAL A 179 8.62 22.25 -18.40
CA VAL A 179 7.72 21.68 -17.41
C VAL A 179 8.41 20.58 -16.63
N THR A 180 8.33 20.65 -15.32
CA THR A 180 8.71 19.60 -14.40
C THR A 180 7.45 19.04 -13.74
N THR A 181 7.40 17.75 -13.45
CA THR A 181 6.28 17.12 -12.75
C THR A 181 6.74 16.58 -11.41
N THR A 182 5.93 16.78 -10.38
CA THR A 182 6.27 16.42 -8.99
C THR A 182 5.12 15.61 -8.37
N LEU A 183 5.44 14.45 -7.80
CA LEU A 183 4.56 13.77 -6.86
C LEU A 183 4.94 14.19 -5.44
N LEU A 184 4.01 14.80 -4.73
CA LEU A 184 4.20 15.21 -3.34
C LEU A 184 3.46 14.25 -2.40
N TYR A 185 4.24 13.40 -1.71
CA TYR A 185 3.73 12.46 -0.71
C TYR A 185 3.55 13.16 0.63
N LEU A 186 2.35 13.63 0.89
CA LEU A 186 2.01 14.51 2.04
C LEU A 186 2.30 13.87 3.40
N LEU A 187 2.07 12.55 3.54
CA LEU A 187 2.35 11.87 4.82
C LEU A 187 3.85 11.85 5.16
N HIS A 188 4.69 11.82 4.14
CA HIS A 188 6.14 11.70 4.28
C HIS A 188 6.86 13.04 4.10
N ASP A 189 6.13 14.08 3.68
CA ASP A 189 6.68 15.37 3.27
C ASP A 189 7.84 15.20 2.27
N TYR A 190 7.59 14.36 1.27
CA TYR A 190 8.60 13.94 0.31
C TYR A 190 8.16 14.21 -1.12
N GLU A 191 9.02 14.91 -1.85
CA GLU A 191 8.83 15.28 -3.25
C GLU A 191 9.63 14.35 -4.17
N MET A 192 8.95 13.80 -5.17
CA MET A 192 9.57 13.07 -6.28
C MET A 192 9.41 13.88 -7.56
N GLN A 193 10.47 14.58 -7.95
CA GLN A 193 10.47 15.43 -9.13
C GLN A 193 11.00 14.65 -10.34
N LEU A 194 10.32 14.80 -11.47
CA LEU A 194 10.63 14.12 -12.71
C LEU A 194 10.58 15.08 -13.92
N THR A 195 11.52 14.88 -14.83
CA THR A 195 11.46 15.43 -16.19
C THR A 195 11.40 14.25 -17.15
N GLN A 196 10.28 14.09 -17.85
CA GLN A 196 10.07 12.99 -18.76
C GLN A 196 10.77 13.26 -20.11
N SER A 197 11.40 12.23 -20.67
CA SER A 197 11.96 12.30 -22.04
C SER A 197 10.84 12.19 -23.09
N GLU A 198 11.12 12.70 -24.30
CA GLU A 198 10.18 12.59 -25.42
C GLU A 198 9.91 11.13 -25.80
N GLU A 199 10.93 10.25 -25.70
CA GLU A 199 10.77 8.81 -25.94
C GLU A 199 9.82 8.17 -24.93
N PHE A 200 9.92 8.56 -23.67
CA PHE A 200 9.00 8.09 -22.64
C PHE A 200 7.56 8.55 -22.89
N LEU A 201 7.39 9.82 -23.26
CA LEU A 201 6.06 10.36 -23.57
C LEU A 201 5.45 9.66 -24.80
N ALA A 202 6.26 9.39 -25.85
CA ALA A 202 5.80 8.66 -27.02
C ALA A 202 5.37 7.22 -26.66
N ALA A 203 6.15 6.52 -25.86
CA ALA A 203 5.79 5.17 -25.38
C ALA A 203 4.48 5.18 -24.57
N LYS A 204 4.27 6.18 -23.72
CA LYS A 204 3.00 6.32 -22.97
C LYS A 204 1.82 6.69 -23.86
N GLN A 205 2.04 7.45 -24.92
CA GLN A 205 1.00 7.71 -25.92
C GLN A 205 0.56 6.42 -26.61
N GLU A 206 1.51 5.56 -27.00
CA GLU A 206 1.19 4.26 -27.58
C GLU A 206 0.42 3.36 -26.62
N GLU A 207 0.85 3.26 -25.34
CA GLU A 207 0.14 2.48 -24.33
C GLU A 207 -1.30 2.95 -24.12
N ILE A 208 -1.51 4.27 -24.07
CA ILE A 208 -2.86 4.85 -23.93
C ILE A 208 -3.71 4.57 -25.17
N GLN A 209 -3.12 4.67 -26.37
CA GLN A 209 -3.78 4.38 -27.62
C GLN A 209 -4.20 2.91 -27.70
N ASP A 210 -3.35 1.97 -27.30
CA ASP A 210 -3.67 0.54 -27.23
C ASP A 210 -4.84 0.28 -26.29
N VAL A 211 -4.87 0.92 -25.12
CA VAL A 211 -5.99 0.80 -24.18
C VAL A 211 -7.28 1.33 -24.79
N ILE A 212 -7.23 2.46 -25.52
CA ILE A 212 -8.40 3.01 -26.21
C ILE A 212 -8.94 2.02 -27.25
N VAL A 213 -8.06 1.46 -28.10
CA VAL A 213 -8.42 0.46 -29.12
C VAL A 213 -9.08 -0.76 -28.48
N ARG A 214 -8.48 -1.29 -27.41
CA ARG A 214 -9.04 -2.45 -26.71
C ARG A 214 -10.40 -2.16 -26.08
N ILE A 215 -10.61 -0.97 -25.52
CA ILE A 215 -11.91 -0.54 -24.99
C ILE A 215 -12.96 -0.46 -26.12
N GLU A 216 -12.58 0.05 -27.29
CA GLU A 216 -13.47 0.16 -28.45
C GLU A 216 -13.80 -1.20 -29.08
N LEU A 217 -12.90 -2.17 -28.95
CA LEU A 217 -13.13 -3.57 -29.32
C LEU A 217 -13.90 -4.36 -28.24
N GLU A 218 -14.33 -3.70 -27.16
CA GLU A 218 -15.03 -4.32 -26.01
C GLU A 218 -14.23 -5.46 -25.36
N ASP A 219 -12.89 -5.38 -25.39
CA ASP A 219 -12.01 -6.33 -24.71
C ASP A 219 -12.03 -6.05 -23.20
N PHE A 220 -12.92 -6.74 -22.48
CA PHE A 220 -13.12 -6.57 -21.04
C PHE A 220 -12.85 -7.87 -20.25
N ASP A 221 -11.85 -8.60 -20.66
CA ASP A 221 -11.46 -9.83 -19.99
C ASP A 221 -11.06 -9.58 -18.52
N VAL A 222 -11.36 -10.55 -17.67
CA VAL A 222 -10.95 -10.51 -16.28
C VAL A 222 -9.43 -10.69 -16.17
N ASN A 223 -8.76 -9.78 -15.47
CA ASN A 223 -7.36 -9.89 -15.14
C ASN A 223 -7.21 -10.26 -13.64
N PRO A 224 -7.10 -11.57 -13.27
CA PRO A 224 -6.99 -11.99 -11.89
C PRO A 224 -5.65 -11.57 -11.27
N GLY A 225 -5.68 -11.07 -10.04
CA GLY A 225 -4.48 -10.67 -9.32
C GLY A 225 -4.76 -10.27 -7.88
N ARG A 226 -3.73 -9.83 -7.15
CA ARG A 226 -3.86 -9.41 -5.75
C ARG A 226 -4.88 -8.28 -5.55
N HIS A 227 -5.08 -7.42 -6.56
CA HIS A 227 -6.09 -6.36 -6.53
C HIS A 227 -7.52 -6.89 -6.38
N CYS A 228 -7.78 -8.18 -6.68
CA CYS A 228 -9.08 -8.80 -6.48
C CYS A 228 -9.50 -8.87 -5.01
N ASP A 229 -8.54 -8.93 -4.06
CA ASP A 229 -8.82 -9.08 -2.64
C ASP A 229 -9.54 -7.83 -2.06
N TRP A 230 -9.30 -6.66 -2.66
CA TRP A 230 -9.92 -5.38 -2.27
C TRP A 230 -10.68 -4.71 -3.42
N CYS A 231 -11.06 -5.48 -4.43
CA CYS A 231 -11.84 -4.97 -5.55
C CYS A 231 -13.27 -4.63 -5.11
N MET A 232 -13.63 -3.35 -5.22
CA MET A 232 -14.98 -2.88 -4.87
C MET A 232 -16.10 -3.51 -5.73
N TYR A 233 -15.75 -4.03 -6.90
CA TYR A 233 -16.68 -4.71 -7.81
C TYR A 233 -16.67 -6.24 -7.67
N ARG A 234 -16.05 -6.79 -6.64
CA ARG A 234 -15.89 -8.25 -6.48
C ARG A 234 -17.21 -9.01 -6.53
N ALA A 235 -18.25 -8.47 -5.89
CA ALA A 235 -19.58 -9.08 -5.88
C ALA A 235 -20.28 -9.13 -7.27
N HIS A 236 -19.84 -8.28 -8.19
CA HIS A 236 -20.38 -8.19 -9.56
C HIS A 236 -19.47 -8.86 -10.60
N CYS A 237 -18.29 -9.30 -10.18
CA CYS A 237 -17.28 -9.87 -11.08
C CYS A 237 -17.63 -11.31 -11.46
N PRO A 238 -17.62 -11.66 -12.76
CA PRO A 238 -17.93 -13.02 -13.21
C PRO A 238 -16.98 -14.07 -12.63
N LEU A 239 -15.74 -13.69 -12.26
CA LEU A 239 -14.77 -14.59 -11.63
C LEU A 239 -15.21 -15.06 -10.23
N PHE A 240 -15.93 -14.20 -9.49
CA PHE A 240 -16.38 -14.46 -8.11
C PHE A 240 -17.88 -14.71 -8.02
N ARG A 241 -18.59 -14.64 -9.15
CA ARG A 241 -19.98 -15.00 -9.19
C ARG A 241 -20.08 -16.50 -9.00
N ALA A 242 -20.65 -16.93 -7.87
CA ALA A 242 -20.88 -18.35 -7.64
C ALA A 242 -21.65 -18.93 -8.84
N PRO A 243 -21.18 -20.03 -9.45
CA PRO A 243 -22.01 -20.74 -10.41
C PRO A 243 -23.33 -21.10 -9.72
N ALA A 244 -24.43 -21.06 -10.47
CA ALA A 244 -25.69 -21.59 -9.95
C ALA A 244 -25.42 -23.04 -9.47
N VAL A 245 -25.69 -23.29 -8.18
CA VAL A 245 -25.56 -24.65 -7.65
C VAL A 245 -26.55 -25.52 -8.44
N PRO A 246 -26.09 -26.58 -9.14
CA PRO A 246 -27.01 -27.48 -9.81
C PRO A 246 -27.99 -28.05 -8.77
N ASP A 247 -29.28 -28.06 -9.10
CA ASP A 247 -30.34 -28.55 -8.20
C ASP A 247 -30.24 -30.07 -7.90
N ASP A 248 -29.35 -30.77 -8.60
CA ASP A 248 -29.14 -32.23 -8.49
C ASP A 248 -28.00 -32.64 -7.57
N LEU A 249 -27.31 -31.70 -6.92
CA LEU A 249 -26.30 -32.01 -5.89
C LEU A 249 -27.01 -32.29 -4.55
N ASP A 250 -26.96 -33.53 -4.10
CA ASP A 250 -27.50 -34.01 -2.80
C ASP A 250 -26.66 -33.52 -1.59
N VAL A 251 -26.17 -32.24 -1.69
CA VAL A 251 -25.35 -31.61 -0.66
C VAL A 251 -25.93 -30.20 -0.36
N ASP A 252 -26.41 -30.01 0.86
CA ASP A 252 -26.78 -28.66 1.32
C ASP A 252 -25.50 -27.82 1.57
N ILE A 253 -24.97 -27.25 0.47
CA ILE A 253 -23.79 -26.38 0.52
C ILE A 253 -24.00 -25.16 1.44
N ALA A 254 -25.25 -24.69 1.59
CA ALA A 254 -25.54 -23.57 2.47
C ALA A 254 -25.40 -23.96 3.95
N ALA A 255 -25.75 -25.19 4.33
CA ALA A 255 -25.53 -25.71 5.67
C ALA A 255 -24.03 -25.86 5.95
N LEU A 256 -23.27 -26.45 5.01
CA LEU A 256 -21.82 -26.62 5.15
C LEU A 256 -21.08 -25.27 5.27
N LEU A 257 -21.47 -24.28 4.48
CA LEU A 257 -20.86 -22.94 4.56
C LEU A 257 -21.18 -22.23 5.88
N ARG A 258 -22.38 -22.42 6.42
CA ARG A 258 -22.72 -21.88 7.74
C ARG A 258 -21.90 -22.53 8.85
N GLU A 259 -21.84 -23.87 8.85
CA GLU A 259 -21.05 -24.62 9.83
C GLU A 259 -19.56 -24.25 9.76
N TYR A 260 -18.99 -24.18 8.54
CA TYR A 260 -17.60 -23.74 8.36
C TYR A 260 -17.36 -22.33 8.91
N ALA A 261 -18.25 -21.39 8.62
CA ALA A 261 -18.13 -20.01 9.11
C ALA A 261 -18.33 -19.88 10.64
N GLU A 262 -19.08 -20.79 11.25
CA GLU A 262 -19.22 -20.87 12.71
C GLU A 262 -17.93 -21.39 13.35
N LEU A 263 -17.38 -22.47 12.82
CA LEU A 263 -16.10 -23.04 13.29
C LEU A 263 -14.93 -22.06 13.15
N GLU A 264 -14.86 -21.30 12.05
CA GLU A 264 -13.84 -20.26 11.86
C GLU A 264 -13.95 -19.12 12.89
N ARG A 265 -15.19 -18.75 13.26
CA ARG A 265 -15.44 -17.76 14.32
C ARG A 265 -15.05 -18.31 15.72
N GLU A 266 -15.35 -19.59 15.97
CA GLU A 266 -14.98 -20.26 17.22
C GLU A 266 -13.45 -20.39 17.32
N GLU A 267 -12.76 -20.79 16.26
CA GLU A 267 -11.30 -20.84 16.20
C GLU A 267 -10.68 -19.49 16.51
N LYS A 268 -11.17 -18.42 15.87
CA LYS A 268 -10.70 -17.05 16.12
C LYS A 268 -10.94 -16.65 17.58
N SER A 269 -12.15 -16.86 18.12
CA SER A 269 -12.49 -16.55 19.51
C SER A 269 -11.61 -17.33 20.49
N ALA A 270 -11.37 -18.61 20.23
CA ALA A 270 -10.48 -19.43 21.03
C ALA A 270 -9.01 -18.97 20.93
N ALA A 271 -8.56 -18.52 19.76
CA ALA A 271 -7.23 -17.97 19.57
C ALA A 271 -7.05 -16.65 20.34
N ASP A 272 -8.03 -15.74 20.28
CA ASP A 272 -8.03 -14.47 21.02
C ASP A 272 -8.02 -14.74 22.54
N ARG A 273 -8.86 -15.67 23.01
CA ARG A 273 -8.92 -16.04 24.43
C ARG A 273 -7.60 -16.69 24.90
N ARG A 274 -7.00 -17.52 24.06
CA ARG A 274 -5.67 -18.10 24.34
C ARG A 274 -4.59 -17.05 24.44
N ALA A 275 -4.65 -15.99 23.60
CA ALA A 275 -3.72 -14.88 23.65
C ALA A 275 -3.83 -14.07 24.95
N GLU A 276 -5.06 -13.79 25.41
CA GLU A 276 -5.32 -13.12 26.69
C GLU A 276 -4.77 -13.93 27.89
N LEU A 277 -5.08 -15.24 27.92
CA LEU A 277 -4.59 -16.13 28.97
C LEU A 277 -3.06 -16.23 28.97
N ARG A 278 -2.48 -16.28 27.77
CA ARG A 278 -1.02 -16.26 27.60
C ARG A 278 -0.41 -15.00 28.20
N SER A 279 -0.96 -13.82 27.87
CA SER A 279 -0.49 -12.55 28.43
C SER A 279 -0.56 -12.55 29.96
N SER A 280 -1.67 -13.05 30.52
CA SER A 280 -1.85 -13.13 31.98
C SER A 280 -0.84 -14.06 32.65
N ILE A 281 -0.48 -15.18 32.01
CA ILE A 281 0.54 -16.10 32.50
C ILE A 281 1.93 -15.47 32.41
N GLU A 282 2.26 -14.79 31.30
CA GLU A 282 3.53 -14.09 31.13
C GLU A 282 3.69 -12.97 32.17
N ASP A 283 2.65 -12.17 32.44
CA ASP A 283 2.61 -11.15 33.48
C ASP A 283 2.81 -11.76 34.91
N TYR A 284 2.26 -12.94 35.15
CA TYR A 284 2.47 -13.65 36.40
C TYR A 284 3.92 -14.12 36.58
N LEU A 285 4.51 -14.71 35.52
CA LEU A 285 5.92 -15.13 35.49
C LEU A 285 6.85 -13.94 35.75
N ASP A 286 6.57 -12.78 35.14
CA ASP A 286 7.36 -11.56 35.32
C ASP A 286 7.25 -11.01 36.75
N ARG A 287 6.06 -10.96 37.34
CA ARG A 287 5.86 -10.53 38.72
C ARG A 287 6.55 -11.43 39.73
N CYS A 288 6.54 -12.74 39.48
CA CYS A 288 7.17 -13.72 40.34
C CYS A 288 8.66 -13.91 40.06
N GLN A 289 9.22 -13.23 39.03
CA GLN A 289 10.60 -13.36 38.56
C GLN A 289 11.02 -14.84 38.35
N THR A 290 10.11 -15.61 37.75
CA THR A 290 10.33 -17.05 37.45
C THR A 290 10.05 -17.34 35.98
N GLU A 291 10.73 -18.32 35.43
CA GLU A 291 10.53 -18.82 34.07
C GLU A 291 9.58 -20.02 34.02
N ARG A 292 9.14 -20.53 35.18
CA ARG A 292 8.30 -21.71 35.27
C ARG A 292 7.30 -21.60 36.41
N VAL A 293 6.06 -22.05 36.14
CA VAL A 293 4.99 -22.16 37.15
C VAL A 293 4.17 -23.43 36.91
N GLU A 294 3.72 -24.05 37.99
CA GLU A 294 2.84 -25.22 37.97
C GLU A 294 1.52 -24.91 38.68
N GLY A 295 0.42 -25.42 38.13
CA GLY A 295 -0.90 -25.28 38.72
C GLY A 295 -1.96 -26.04 37.94
N GLY A 296 -2.96 -26.60 38.63
CA GLY A 296 -4.11 -27.29 38.04
C GLY A 296 -3.72 -28.49 37.15
N GLY A 297 -2.60 -29.20 37.44
CA GLY A 297 -2.11 -30.31 36.63
C GLY A 297 -1.36 -29.91 35.36
N TYR A 298 -1.04 -28.63 35.19
CA TYR A 298 -0.32 -28.09 34.04
C TYR A 298 0.94 -27.34 34.47
N VAL A 299 1.93 -27.30 33.59
CA VAL A 299 3.15 -26.50 33.76
C VAL A 299 3.25 -25.50 32.62
N ALA A 300 3.50 -24.23 32.96
CA ALA A 300 3.89 -23.20 32.03
C ALA A 300 5.37 -22.91 32.17
N GLU A 301 6.10 -22.91 31.05
CA GLU A 301 7.54 -22.67 30.98
C GLU A 301 7.83 -21.67 29.87
N ARG A 302 8.55 -20.59 30.19
CA ARG A 302 9.01 -19.60 29.22
C ARG A 302 10.42 -19.93 28.78
N ARG A 303 10.60 -20.13 27.47
CA ARG A 303 11.92 -20.39 26.89
C ARG A 303 12.32 -19.28 25.95
N SER A 304 13.54 -18.77 26.10
CA SER A 304 14.12 -17.80 25.19
C SER A 304 14.81 -18.48 24.01
N TYR A 305 14.48 -18.03 22.82
CA TYR A 305 15.14 -18.45 21.58
C TYR A 305 15.70 -17.25 20.87
N LYS A 306 16.93 -17.35 20.41
CA LYS A 306 17.51 -16.33 19.53
C LYS A 306 17.07 -16.59 18.08
N ARG A 307 16.42 -15.64 17.48
CA ARG A 307 16.03 -15.68 16.06
C ARG A 307 16.77 -14.59 15.31
N VAL A 308 17.39 -14.96 14.19
CA VAL A 308 17.98 -13.98 13.27
C VAL A 308 16.87 -13.14 12.68
N THR A 309 16.93 -11.83 12.87
CA THR A 309 15.99 -10.85 12.29
C THR A 309 16.50 -10.28 11.00
N THR A 310 17.78 -9.90 10.97
CA THR A 310 18.45 -9.33 9.82
C THR A 310 19.86 -9.89 9.69
N TRP A 311 20.47 -9.63 8.55
CA TRP A 311 21.84 -9.97 8.26
C TRP A 311 22.56 -8.69 7.86
N ASP A 312 23.76 -8.48 8.40
CA ASP A 312 24.64 -7.41 7.95
C ASP A 312 25.13 -7.73 6.52
N ALA A 313 24.54 -7.05 5.55
CA ALA A 313 24.77 -7.32 4.14
C ALA A 313 26.21 -7.01 3.71
N GLU A 314 26.85 -5.96 4.29
CA GLU A 314 28.24 -5.60 3.97
C GLU A 314 29.23 -6.65 4.51
N ARG A 315 29.02 -7.09 5.75
CA ARG A 315 29.85 -8.17 6.31
C ARG A 315 29.68 -9.48 5.56
N LEU A 316 28.44 -9.83 5.18
CA LEU A 316 28.19 -11.04 4.37
C LEU A 316 28.83 -10.94 2.99
N ARG A 317 28.77 -9.79 2.36
CA ARG A 317 29.41 -9.56 1.07
C ARG A 317 30.90 -9.77 1.15
N GLY A 318 31.57 -9.19 2.15
CA GLY A 318 33.00 -9.37 2.35
C GLY A 318 33.43 -10.83 2.59
N ILE A 319 32.49 -11.70 3.04
CA ILE A 319 32.76 -13.14 3.26
C ILE A 319 32.44 -13.98 2.03
N LEU A 320 31.35 -13.67 1.32
CA LEU A 320 30.82 -14.51 0.24
C LEU A 320 31.39 -14.15 -1.14
N GLU A 321 31.75 -12.88 -1.37
CA GLU A 321 32.32 -12.43 -2.65
C GLU A 321 33.68 -13.08 -2.98
N PRO A 322 34.63 -13.24 -2.00
CA PRO A 322 35.86 -13.98 -2.25
C PRO A 322 35.66 -15.49 -2.54
N LEU A 323 34.49 -16.03 -2.21
CA LEU A 323 34.11 -17.41 -2.45
C LEU A 323 33.37 -17.61 -3.77
N GLY A 324 33.04 -16.52 -4.50
CA GLY A 324 32.20 -16.56 -5.68
C GLY A 324 30.73 -16.91 -5.40
N LEU A 325 30.28 -16.79 -4.14
CA LEU A 325 28.92 -17.18 -3.70
C LEU A 325 28.00 -15.97 -3.47
N TRP A 326 28.48 -14.76 -3.72
CA TRP A 326 27.67 -13.55 -3.50
C TRP A 326 26.50 -13.46 -4.47
N ASP A 327 26.68 -13.83 -5.72
CA ASP A 327 25.64 -13.78 -6.75
C ASP A 327 24.50 -14.79 -6.50
N ASP A 328 24.76 -15.86 -5.74
CA ASP A 328 23.74 -16.82 -5.31
C ASP A 328 22.81 -16.25 -4.22
N VAL A 329 23.16 -15.08 -3.66
CA VAL A 329 22.42 -14.38 -2.61
C VAL A 329 21.97 -13.02 -3.14
N THR A 330 21.12 -13.01 -4.16
CA THR A 330 20.59 -11.78 -4.80
C THR A 330 19.72 -10.93 -3.87
N GLN A 331 19.15 -11.55 -2.83
CA GLN A 331 18.57 -10.87 -1.67
C GLN A 331 19.05 -11.59 -0.41
N VAL A 332 19.72 -10.87 0.50
CA VAL A 332 20.11 -11.40 1.79
C VAL A 332 18.88 -11.71 2.64
N SER A 333 18.32 -12.90 2.45
CA SER A 333 17.22 -13.41 3.24
C SER A 333 17.69 -14.51 4.18
N SER A 334 17.04 -14.66 5.36
CA SER A 334 17.32 -15.76 6.28
C SER A 334 17.19 -17.13 5.64
N ALA A 335 16.39 -17.30 4.60
CA ALA A 335 16.20 -18.57 3.89
C ALA A 335 17.39 -18.88 2.97
N SER A 336 17.89 -17.89 2.19
CA SER A 336 19.04 -18.08 1.31
C SER A 336 20.32 -18.32 2.10
N VAL A 337 20.56 -17.56 3.17
CA VAL A 337 21.75 -17.79 4.03
C VAL A 337 21.70 -19.15 4.74
N ARG A 338 20.56 -19.60 5.26
CA ARG A 338 20.42 -20.93 5.86
C ARG A 338 20.65 -22.07 4.86
N ARG A 339 20.29 -21.87 3.58
CA ARG A 339 20.58 -22.84 2.53
C ARG A 339 22.08 -22.93 2.29
N LEU A 340 22.79 -21.80 2.18
CA LEU A 340 24.24 -21.75 2.05
C LEU A 340 24.97 -22.38 3.24
N MET A 341 24.50 -22.14 4.48
CA MET A 341 25.08 -22.74 5.70
C MET A 341 25.02 -24.28 5.71
N ARG A 342 24.13 -24.90 4.94
CA ARG A 342 24.06 -26.37 4.79
C ARG A 342 24.99 -26.90 3.69
N SER A 343 25.54 -26.03 2.84
CA SER A 343 26.45 -26.44 1.76
C SER A 343 27.75 -26.99 2.35
N PRO A 344 28.26 -28.12 1.85
CA PRO A 344 29.58 -28.66 2.21
C PRO A 344 30.72 -27.79 1.66
N GLU A 345 30.47 -26.94 0.68
CA GLU A 345 31.47 -26.08 0.03
C GLU A 345 31.98 -24.96 0.93
N ILE A 346 31.23 -24.58 1.97
CA ILE A 346 31.61 -23.53 2.90
C ILE A 346 32.40 -24.12 4.07
N PRO A 347 33.67 -23.73 4.26
CA PRO A 347 34.49 -24.17 5.37
C PRO A 347 33.92 -23.80 6.75
N ARG A 348 34.16 -24.61 7.78
CA ARG A 348 33.59 -24.41 9.14
C ARG A 348 33.95 -23.06 9.76
N ASN A 349 35.18 -22.56 9.54
CA ASN A 349 35.60 -21.24 10.02
C ASN A 349 34.79 -20.11 9.39
N GLN A 350 34.44 -20.22 8.09
CA GLN A 350 33.64 -19.22 7.40
C GLN A 350 32.15 -19.30 7.78
N LYS A 351 31.61 -20.49 8.09
CA LYS A 351 30.27 -20.60 8.67
C LYS A 351 30.12 -19.81 9.97
N ARG A 352 31.16 -19.83 10.83
CA ARG A 352 31.20 -19.00 12.05
C ARG A 352 31.21 -17.51 11.75
N CYS A 353 31.91 -17.07 10.70
CA CYS A 353 31.92 -15.66 10.30
C CYS A 353 30.55 -15.23 9.76
N ILE A 354 29.87 -16.12 9.01
CA ILE A 354 28.50 -15.86 8.51
C ILE A 354 27.52 -15.76 9.70
N GLU A 355 27.61 -16.68 10.69
CA GLU A 355 26.80 -16.60 11.91
C GLU A 355 27.03 -15.30 12.69
N ALA A 356 28.27 -14.80 12.75
CA ALA A 356 28.61 -13.55 13.41
C ALA A 356 28.10 -12.27 12.68
N ALA A 357 27.68 -12.40 11.41
CA ALA A 357 27.05 -11.31 10.64
C ALA A 357 25.53 -11.26 10.83
N ALA A 358 24.95 -12.14 11.67
CA ALA A 358 23.53 -12.16 11.95
C ALA A 358 23.20 -11.27 13.15
N GLU A 359 22.13 -10.48 13.00
CA GLU A 359 21.45 -9.84 14.14
C GLU A 359 20.40 -10.77 14.71
N TYR A 360 20.37 -10.90 16.03
CA TYR A 360 19.46 -11.80 16.73
C TYR A 360 18.45 -10.99 17.55
N ALA A 361 17.15 -11.31 17.39
CA ALA A 361 16.15 -10.95 18.37
C ALA A 361 15.91 -12.12 19.31
N GLU A 362 15.81 -11.82 20.59
CA GLU A 362 15.39 -12.80 21.59
C GLU A 362 13.86 -12.96 21.51
N THR A 363 13.39 -14.18 21.25
CA THR A 363 11.97 -14.51 21.25
C THR A 363 11.67 -15.42 22.42
N LYS A 364 10.80 -14.98 23.32
CA LYS A 364 10.31 -15.79 24.45
C LYS A 364 9.09 -16.58 24.00
N GLN A 365 9.11 -17.87 24.22
CA GLN A 365 7.98 -18.77 23.91
C GLN A 365 7.44 -19.39 25.19
N LEU A 366 6.18 -19.09 25.51
CA LEU A 366 5.46 -19.77 26.59
C LEU A 366 4.98 -21.12 26.06
N ARG A 367 5.27 -22.17 26.81
CA ARG A 367 4.74 -23.53 26.59
C ARG A 367 3.97 -23.97 27.81
N VAL A 368 2.74 -24.44 27.60
CA VAL A 368 1.90 -25.05 28.62
C VAL A 368 1.69 -26.50 28.21
N LYS A 369 1.95 -27.43 29.07
CA LYS A 369 1.78 -28.88 28.84
C LYS A 369 1.25 -29.55 30.10
N PRO A 370 0.57 -30.69 29.99
CA PRO A 370 0.20 -31.50 31.16
C PRO A 370 1.45 -31.90 31.94
N VAL A 371 1.33 -31.98 33.26
CA VAL A 371 2.35 -32.58 34.10
C VAL A 371 2.28 -34.08 33.86
N ALA A 372 3.41 -34.70 33.48
CA ALA A 372 3.47 -36.16 33.27
C ALA A 372 3.20 -36.84 34.63
N ASP A 373 2.24 -37.75 34.67
CA ASP A 373 2.05 -38.64 35.82
C ASP A 373 3.30 -39.50 36.00
N ASN A 374 3.80 -39.55 37.22
CA ASN A 374 5.07 -40.21 37.59
C ASN A 374 5.03 -41.75 37.52
N GLU A 375 4.08 -42.34 36.77
CA GLU A 375 3.94 -43.81 36.70
C GLU A 375 4.80 -44.47 35.60
N ASP A 376 5.47 -43.70 34.73
CA ASP A 376 6.25 -44.30 33.60
C ASP A 376 7.77 -44.29 33.81
N ILE A 377 8.28 -44.16 35.05
CA ILE A 377 9.74 -44.12 35.31
C ILE A 377 10.30 -45.46 35.85
N GLU A 378 9.46 -46.46 36.16
CA GLU A 378 9.98 -47.72 36.77
C GLU A 378 10.20 -48.89 35.80
N GLU A 379 10.05 -48.75 34.46
CA GLU A 379 10.25 -49.89 33.55
C GLU A 379 11.34 -49.69 32.47
N LYS A 380 12.42 -48.93 32.73
CA LYS A 380 13.61 -49.01 31.89
C LYS A 380 14.88 -48.98 32.71
N GLY A 381 15.04 -49.99 33.58
CA GLY A 381 16.24 -50.26 34.32
C GLY A 381 16.41 -51.77 34.52
N GLU A 382 16.66 -52.52 33.44
CA GLU A 382 17.45 -53.76 33.44
C GLU A 382 18.20 -53.90 32.10
#